data_7de68ff74ec1bb01f5e45767300989dd
#
_entry.id   7de68ff74ec1bb01f5e45767300989dd
#
_cell.length_a   1.000
_cell.length_b   1.000
_cell.length_c   1.000
_cell.angle_alpha   90.00
_cell.angle_beta   90.00
_cell.angle_gamma   90.00
#
_symmetry.space_group_name_H-M   'P 1'
#
loop_
_entity.id
_entity.type
_entity.pdbx_description
1 polymer ?
#
loop_
_entity_poly.entity_id
_entity_poly.type
_entity_poly.pdbx_seq_one_letter_code
_entity_poly.pdbx_strand_id
1 'polypeptide(L)'
;SYIDSFYDVMKMEENLITYMLKEVKEKYGEEIKEYLRINAEKVRKSVYGNQVFIRGLIEISNICKNNCLYCGIRGGNGNCQRYRLAPEEIIECCIDGYALGFRTFVMQGGEDGFYTDEILCDLIRNIKENFPDCAVTLSLGERSRESYQRLFDAGADRYLLRHETATKEHYEKLHPDNMSFDTRMECLKTLKEIGFQTGCGFMVGSPFQTTEMLAKDLKFIEEFKPDMCGIGPFVPHNETPFANEKTGSAELTCYLLSIIRLIHPPVLLPATTALGTIDGNGREKGILAGANVVMPNLSPSSVRKKYELYNNKLSDGDESAQSKENLSKRIKKIGYEIVTDRGDVYNG
;
A
#
# COMPACT_ATOMS: atom_id res chain seq x y z
N SER A 1 25.89 4.25 21.43
CA SER A 1 26.69 4.14 20.19
C SER A 1 26.21 5.18 19.17
N TYR A 2 26.95 5.41 18.13
CA TYR A 2 26.62 6.36 17.02
C TYR A 2 25.23 6.13 16.42
N ILE A 3 24.65 5.02 16.68
CA ILE A 3 23.44 4.46 16.06
C ILE A 3 22.23 4.55 16.97
N ASP A 4 22.41 4.48 18.28
CA ASP A 4 21.36 4.84 19.24
C ASP A 4 21.04 6.33 19.09
N SER A 5 22.07 7.15 18.78
CA SER A 5 21.89 8.55 18.44
C SER A 5 21.19 8.76 17.08
N PHE A 6 21.33 7.86 16.10
CA PHE A 6 20.58 7.90 14.84
C PHE A 6 19.08 7.73 15.04
N TYR A 7 18.69 6.84 15.93
CA TYR A 7 17.31 6.60 16.31
C TYR A 7 16.66 7.81 16.99
N ASP A 8 17.42 8.44 17.90
CA ASP A 8 16.95 9.64 18.60
C ASP A 8 16.90 10.85 17.67
N VAL A 9 17.81 10.92 16.71
CA VAL A 9 17.89 11.94 15.68
C VAL A 9 16.72 11.89 14.70
N MET A 10 16.31 10.70 14.29
CA MET A 10 15.14 10.51 13.41
C MET A 10 13.84 11.04 14.02
N LYS A 11 13.76 11.12 15.34
CA LYS A 11 12.61 11.68 16.06
C LYS A 11 12.65 13.22 16.15
N MET A 12 13.74 13.85 15.79
CA MET A 12 13.95 15.25 16.18
C MET A 12 13.51 16.31 15.16
N GLU A 13 13.94 16.28 13.90
CA GLU A 13 13.61 17.33 12.93
C GLU A 13 13.71 16.86 11.46
N GLU A 14 12.84 17.40 10.60
CA GLU A 14 12.79 17.14 9.16
C GLU A 14 14.13 17.42 8.44
N ASN A 15 14.81 18.51 8.81
CA ASN A 15 16.11 18.86 8.24
C ASN A 15 17.19 17.83 8.56
N LEU A 16 17.11 17.23 9.73
CA LEU A 16 18.05 16.22 10.18
C LEU A 16 17.80 14.88 9.47
N ILE A 17 16.55 14.51 9.25
CA ILE A 17 16.18 13.35 8.41
C ILE A 17 16.70 13.54 6.99
N THR A 18 16.56 14.74 6.43
CA THR A 18 17.08 15.09 5.10
C THR A 18 18.61 14.95 5.05
N TYR A 19 19.32 15.45 6.05
CA TYR A 19 20.76 15.30 6.18
C TYR A 19 21.17 13.83 6.20
N MET A 20 20.47 13.02 6.99
CA MET A 20 20.75 11.61 7.12
C MET A 20 20.50 10.85 5.80
N LEU A 21 19.43 11.16 5.08
CA LEU A 21 19.14 10.53 3.80
C LEU A 21 20.13 10.93 2.68
N LYS A 22 20.75 12.09 2.76
CA LYS A 22 21.76 12.55 1.81
C LYS A 22 23.19 12.17 2.24
N GLU A 23 23.68 12.83 3.26
CA GLU A 23 25.11 12.79 3.66
C GLU A 23 25.52 11.42 4.20
N VAL A 24 24.68 10.85 5.04
CA VAL A 24 25.00 9.57 5.69
C VAL A 24 24.88 8.44 4.68
N LYS A 25 23.90 8.48 3.79
CA LYS A 25 23.75 7.49 2.72
C LYS A 25 24.91 7.56 1.72
N GLU A 26 25.34 8.75 1.33
CA GLU A 26 26.48 8.91 0.41
C GLU A 26 27.80 8.47 1.00
N LYS A 27 28.02 8.74 2.28
CA LYS A 27 29.31 8.50 2.94
C LYS A 27 29.48 7.09 3.49
N TYR A 28 28.39 6.47 3.96
CA TYR A 28 28.39 5.16 4.63
C TYR A 28 27.47 4.13 3.97
N GLY A 29 26.92 4.47 2.83
CA GLY A 29 25.95 3.76 1.97
C GLY A 29 25.51 2.37 2.41
N GLU A 30 26.31 1.36 2.09
CA GLU A 30 25.93 -0.05 2.32
C GLU A 30 25.92 -0.43 3.81
N GLU A 31 26.85 0.08 4.62
CA GLU A 31 26.94 -0.27 6.05
C GLU A 31 25.72 0.22 6.82
N ILE A 32 25.25 1.44 6.54
CA ILE A 32 24.07 2.00 7.21
C ILE A 32 22.81 1.32 6.72
N LYS A 33 22.71 1.03 5.43
CA LYS A 33 21.59 0.33 4.85
C LYS A 33 21.39 -1.03 5.49
N GLU A 34 22.45 -1.81 5.59
CA GLU A 34 22.40 -3.13 6.22
C GLU A 34 22.14 -3.04 7.74
N TYR A 35 22.70 -2.06 8.39
CA TYR A 35 22.43 -1.82 9.81
C TYR A 35 20.96 -1.49 10.08
N LEU A 36 20.36 -0.60 9.29
CA LEU A 36 18.94 -0.26 9.40
C LEU A 36 18.06 -1.48 9.09
N ARG A 37 18.41 -2.23 8.07
CA ARG A 37 17.71 -3.46 7.70
C ARG A 37 17.69 -4.47 8.85
N ILE A 38 18.84 -4.77 9.45
CA ILE A 38 18.97 -5.70 10.57
C ILE A 38 18.15 -5.25 11.77
N ASN A 39 18.19 -3.96 12.11
CA ASN A 39 17.42 -3.44 13.23
C ASN A 39 15.92 -3.38 12.94
N ALA A 40 15.51 -3.02 11.73
CA ALA A 40 14.13 -3.08 11.30
C ALA A 40 13.57 -4.52 11.37
N GLU A 41 14.37 -5.50 10.96
CA GLU A 41 14.01 -6.92 11.06
C GLU A 41 13.83 -7.35 12.52
N LYS A 42 14.70 -6.93 13.42
CA LYS A 42 14.59 -7.19 14.86
C LYS A 42 13.31 -6.58 15.44
N VAL A 43 13.01 -5.33 15.12
CA VAL A 43 11.78 -4.64 15.56
C VAL A 43 10.55 -5.34 15.00
N ARG A 44 10.56 -5.67 13.72
CA ARG A 44 9.47 -6.39 13.07
C ARG A 44 9.20 -7.73 13.78
N LYS A 45 10.24 -8.49 14.08
CA LYS A 45 10.13 -9.78 14.78
C LYS A 45 9.67 -9.63 16.23
N SER A 46 10.02 -8.54 16.90
CA SER A 46 9.57 -8.28 18.27
C SER A 46 8.06 -8.01 18.35
N VAL A 47 7.45 -7.47 17.28
CA VAL A 47 6.00 -7.17 17.23
C VAL A 47 5.20 -8.31 16.61
N TYR A 48 5.65 -8.85 15.48
CA TYR A 48 4.90 -9.80 14.66
C TYR A 48 5.57 -11.18 14.50
N GLY A 49 6.68 -11.43 15.16
CA GLY A 49 7.43 -12.68 14.97
C GLY A 49 7.90 -12.85 13.52
N ASN A 50 7.85 -14.07 13.01
CA ASN A 50 8.17 -14.40 11.61
C ASN A 50 6.95 -14.43 10.69
N GLN A 51 5.81 -13.92 11.16
CA GLN A 51 4.56 -13.98 10.40
C GLN A 51 4.54 -12.97 9.25
N VAL A 52 4.02 -13.41 8.11
CA VAL A 52 3.68 -12.57 6.96
C VAL A 52 2.18 -12.70 6.72
N PHE A 53 1.47 -11.59 6.77
CA PHE A 53 0.04 -11.55 6.52
C PHE A 53 -0.23 -11.46 5.03
N ILE A 54 -1.23 -12.22 4.58
CA ILE A 54 -1.71 -12.17 3.20
C ILE A 54 -3.06 -11.46 3.11
N ARG A 55 -3.22 -10.68 2.06
CA ARG A 55 -4.47 -9.98 1.71
C ARG A 55 -4.94 -10.47 0.35
N GLY A 56 -6.19 -10.89 0.24
CA GLY A 56 -6.81 -11.18 -1.04
C GLY A 56 -7.21 -9.89 -1.73
N LEU A 57 -6.46 -9.47 -2.76
CA LEU A 57 -6.72 -8.24 -3.50
C LEU A 57 -7.74 -8.48 -4.60
N ILE A 58 -8.87 -7.79 -4.54
CA ILE A 58 -9.93 -7.81 -5.54
C ILE A 58 -10.03 -6.42 -6.16
N GLU A 59 -9.58 -6.29 -7.38
CA GLU A 59 -9.60 -5.05 -8.15
C GLU A 59 -10.96 -4.93 -8.83
N ILE A 60 -11.92 -4.27 -8.16
CA ILE A 60 -13.35 -4.33 -8.48
C ILE A 60 -13.75 -3.50 -9.70
N SER A 61 -12.97 -2.49 -10.05
CA SER A 61 -13.21 -1.63 -11.22
C SER A 61 -11.96 -0.87 -11.61
N ASN A 62 -11.72 -0.71 -12.90
CA ASN A 62 -10.73 0.20 -13.45
C ASN A 62 -11.35 1.49 -14.02
N ILE A 63 -12.62 1.73 -13.76
CA ILE A 63 -13.29 2.99 -14.09
C ILE A 63 -12.94 4.01 -13.00
N CYS A 64 -12.44 5.18 -13.41
CA CYS A 64 -12.05 6.22 -12.47
C CYS A 64 -12.43 7.60 -13.02
N LYS A 65 -13.03 8.43 -12.18
CA LYS A 65 -13.35 9.83 -12.51
C LYS A 65 -12.13 10.74 -12.47
N ASN A 66 -11.08 10.34 -11.76
CA ASN A 66 -9.88 11.14 -11.55
C ASN A 66 -8.87 11.00 -12.70
N ASN A 67 -8.03 12.00 -12.83
CA ASN A 67 -7.09 12.09 -13.95
C ASN A 67 -5.65 12.26 -13.46
N CYS A 68 -5.29 11.51 -12.42
CA CYS A 68 -3.94 11.51 -11.84
C CYS A 68 -2.88 11.29 -12.92
N LEU A 69 -1.81 12.09 -12.91
CA LEU A 69 -0.85 12.15 -14.01
C LEU A 69 0.03 10.91 -14.14
N TYR A 70 0.04 10.05 -13.14
CA TYR A 70 0.85 8.82 -13.04
C TYR A 70 0.07 7.52 -13.27
N CYS A 71 -1.26 7.56 -13.28
CA CYS A 71 -2.08 6.35 -13.16
C CYS A 71 -2.59 5.85 -14.51
N GLY A 72 -2.32 4.59 -14.84
CA GLY A 72 -2.75 3.98 -16.09
C GLY A 72 -4.28 3.84 -16.25
N ILE A 73 -5.04 3.84 -15.15
CA ILE A 73 -6.52 3.81 -15.20
C ILE A 73 -7.17 5.20 -15.09
N ARG A 74 -6.39 6.26 -15.18
CA ARG A 74 -6.90 7.64 -15.19
C ARG A 74 -8.05 7.81 -16.18
N GLY A 75 -9.02 8.66 -15.83
CA GLY A 75 -10.22 8.87 -16.64
C GLY A 75 -9.94 9.28 -18.09
N GLY A 76 -8.85 10.02 -18.32
CA GLY A 76 -8.41 10.46 -19.64
C GLY A 76 -7.73 9.40 -20.50
N ASN A 77 -7.45 8.20 -19.99
CA ASN A 77 -6.88 7.12 -20.79
C ASN A 77 -7.98 6.44 -21.63
N GLY A 78 -8.10 6.87 -22.90
CA GLY A 78 -9.07 6.33 -23.86
C GLY A 78 -8.74 4.91 -24.36
N ASN A 79 -7.52 4.42 -24.14
CA ASN A 79 -7.06 3.10 -24.58
C ASN A 79 -7.25 2.03 -23.51
N CYS A 80 -7.70 2.40 -22.30
CA CYS A 80 -7.95 1.47 -21.21
C CYS A 80 -9.24 0.67 -21.47
N GLN A 81 -9.13 -0.66 -21.49
CA GLN A 81 -10.30 -1.54 -21.55
C GLN A 81 -10.99 -1.55 -20.20
N ARG A 82 -12.07 -0.77 -20.07
CA ARG A 82 -12.79 -0.58 -18.82
C ARG A 82 -13.64 -1.81 -18.46
N TYR A 83 -13.64 -2.12 -17.16
CA TYR A 83 -14.49 -3.16 -16.59
C TYR A 83 -14.97 -2.74 -15.19
N ARG A 84 -15.98 -3.44 -14.75
CA ARG A 84 -16.59 -3.31 -13.42
C ARG A 84 -17.11 -4.68 -13.01
N LEU A 85 -16.75 -5.13 -11.81
CA LEU A 85 -17.29 -6.38 -11.27
C LEU A 85 -18.67 -6.14 -10.67
N ALA A 86 -19.59 -7.07 -10.90
CA ALA A 86 -20.85 -7.12 -10.17
C ALA A 86 -20.59 -7.55 -8.70
N PRO A 87 -21.45 -7.16 -7.74
CA PRO A 87 -21.32 -7.60 -6.36
C PRO A 87 -21.21 -9.12 -6.20
N GLU A 88 -21.97 -9.89 -7.01
CA GLU A 88 -21.94 -11.34 -7.01
C GLU A 88 -20.57 -11.90 -7.39
N GLU A 89 -19.91 -11.30 -8.38
CA GLU A 89 -18.54 -11.70 -8.80
C GLU A 89 -17.53 -11.42 -7.69
N ILE A 90 -17.70 -10.33 -6.92
CA ILE A 90 -16.84 -10.01 -5.77
C ILE A 90 -17.02 -11.04 -4.66
N ILE A 91 -18.27 -11.45 -4.37
CA ILE A 91 -18.54 -12.51 -3.39
C ILE A 91 -17.90 -13.83 -3.81
N GLU A 92 -17.98 -14.20 -5.07
CA GLU A 92 -17.30 -15.40 -5.59
C GLU A 92 -15.79 -15.35 -5.35
N CYS A 93 -15.15 -14.20 -5.57
CA CYS A 93 -13.74 -14.01 -5.23
C CYS A 93 -13.46 -14.22 -3.72
N CYS A 94 -14.36 -13.77 -2.85
CA CYS A 94 -14.24 -13.98 -1.41
C CYS A 94 -14.38 -15.46 -1.03
N ILE A 95 -15.29 -16.20 -1.66
CA ILE A 95 -15.46 -17.65 -1.46
C ILE A 95 -14.16 -18.37 -1.83
N ASP A 96 -13.63 -18.10 -3.01
CA ASP A 96 -12.37 -18.69 -3.47
C ASP A 96 -11.19 -18.34 -2.55
N GLY A 97 -11.09 -17.06 -2.17
CA GLY A 97 -10.05 -16.58 -1.27
C GLY A 97 -10.12 -17.22 0.11
N TYR A 98 -11.30 -17.38 0.67
CA TYR A 98 -11.49 -18.05 1.96
C TYR A 98 -11.01 -19.51 1.92
N ALA A 99 -11.37 -20.21 0.87
CA ALA A 99 -10.91 -21.60 0.63
C ALA A 99 -9.39 -21.71 0.49
N LEU A 100 -8.73 -20.68 -0.06
CA LEU A 100 -7.28 -20.58 -0.18
C LEU A 100 -6.56 -20.17 1.13
N GLY A 101 -7.30 -19.82 2.17
CA GLY A 101 -6.76 -19.41 3.47
C GLY A 101 -6.57 -17.92 3.66
N PHE A 102 -7.17 -17.08 2.82
CA PHE A 102 -7.23 -15.64 3.05
C PHE A 102 -8.25 -15.31 4.12
N ARG A 103 -7.93 -14.39 5.01
CA ARG A 103 -8.82 -13.88 6.07
C ARG A 103 -8.94 -12.36 6.05
N THR A 104 -8.46 -11.74 4.99
CA THR A 104 -8.70 -10.35 4.65
C THR A 104 -8.96 -10.24 3.15
N PHE A 105 -10.01 -9.52 2.78
CA PHE A 105 -10.33 -9.15 1.41
C PHE A 105 -10.15 -7.65 1.24
N VAL A 106 -9.36 -7.25 0.25
CA VAL A 106 -9.14 -5.85 -0.11
C VAL A 106 -9.91 -5.55 -1.38
N MET A 107 -10.94 -4.72 -1.29
CA MET A 107 -11.63 -4.20 -2.46
C MET A 107 -10.96 -2.90 -2.90
N GLN A 108 -10.30 -2.94 -4.04
CA GLN A 108 -9.60 -1.81 -4.62
C GLN A 108 -10.18 -1.46 -5.98
N GLY A 109 -10.22 -0.18 -6.30
CA GLY A 109 -10.71 0.28 -7.59
C GLY A 109 -10.42 1.73 -7.85
N GLY A 110 -10.66 2.16 -9.08
CA GLY A 110 -10.81 3.57 -9.39
C GLY A 110 -12.00 4.18 -8.63
N GLU A 111 -12.05 5.49 -8.56
CA GLU A 111 -13.22 6.19 -8.02
C GLU A 111 -14.37 6.10 -9.04
N ASP A 112 -15.10 4.98 -8.97
CA ASP A 112 -16.22 4.62 -9.84
C ASP A 112 -17.55 4.92 -9.16
N GLY A 113 -18.34 5.83 -9.72
CA GLY A 113 -19.63 6.25 -9.17
C GLY A 113 -20.70 5.16 -9.12
N PHE A 114 -20.48 4.02 -9.77
CA PHE A 114 -21.37 2.86 -9.66
C PHE A 114 -21.44 2.31 -8.23
N TYR A 115 -20.32 2.29 -7.52
CA TYR A 115 -20.26 1.78 -6.16
C TYR A 115 -20.76 2.84 -5.18
N THR A 116 -22.07 3.01 -5.12
CA THR A 116 -22.75 3.86 -4.14
C THR A 116 -22.58 3.31 -2.72
N ASP A 117 -22.89 4.12 -1.72
CA ASP A 117 -22.87 3.66 -0.33
C ASP A 117 -23.81 2.46 -0.11
N GLU A 118 -24.99 2.45 -0.75
CA GLU A 118 -25.94 1.33 -0.66
C GLU A 118 -25.32 0.03 -1.17
N ILE A 119 -24.76 0.05 -2.37
CA ILE A 119 -24.13 -1.13 -2.99
C ILE A 119 -22.97 -1.64 -2.13
N LEU A 120 -22.10 -0.73 -1.69
CA LEU A 120 -20.95 -1.10 -0.87
C LEU A 120 -21.36 -1.62 0.51
N CYS A 121 -22.30 -0.96 1.18
CA CYS A 121 -22.79 -1.40 2.49
C CYS A 121 -23.42 -2.79 2.42
N ASP A 122 -24.24 -3.06 1.41
CA ASP A 122 -24.85 -4.38 1.22
C ASP A 122 -23.78 -5.44 0.94
N LEU A 123 -22.79 -5.12 0.11
CA LEU A 123 -21.66 -6.00 -0.18
C LEU A 123 -20.84 -6.32 1.08
N ILE A 124 -20.50 -5.29 1.87
CA ILE A 124 -19.72 -5.44 3.10
C ILE A 124 -20.49 -6.31 4.11
N ARG A 125 -21.77 -6.06 4.32
CA ARG A 125 -22.62 -6.88 5.22
C ARG A 125 -22.65 -8.33 4.76
N ASN A 126 -22.85 -8.56 3.47
CA ASN A 126 -22.86 -9.91 2.90
C ASN A 126 -21.53 -10.63 3.16
N ILE A 127 -20.39 -9.97 2.95
CA ILE A 127 -19.07 -10.55 3.24
C ILE A 127 -18.94 -10.87 4.72
N LYS A 128 -19.30 -9.95 5.61
CA LYS A 128 -19.18 -10.13 7.06
C LYS A 128 -20.11 -11.21 7.62
N GLU A 129 -21.29 -11.37 7.05
CA GLU A 129 -22.25 -12.43 7.43
C GLU A 129 -21.75 -13.81 7.00
N ASN A 130 -21.21 -13.94 5.80
CA ASN A 130 -20.70 -15.22 5.28
C ASN A 130 -19.29 -15.58 5.79
N PHE A 131 -18.46 -14.58 6.09
CA PHE A 131 -17.08 -14.73 6.54
C PHE A 131 -16.82 -13.87 7.79
N PRO A 132 -17.44 -14.17 8.94
CA PRO A 132 -17.35 -13.33 10.15
C PRO A 132 -15.94 -13.23 10.73
N ASP A 133 -15.07 -14.19 10.43
CA ASP A 133 -13.66 -14.21 10.82
C ASP A 133 -12.73 -13.48 9.84
N CYS A 134 -13.29 -12.86 8.79
CA CYS A 134 -12.52 -12.09 7.81
C CYS A 134 -12.61 -10.59 8.06
N ALA A 135 -11.52 -9.89 7.75
CA ALA A 135 -11.50 -8.44 7.67
C ALA A 135 -11.84 -7.96 6.26
N VAL A 136 -12.58 -6.86 6.18
CA VAL A 136 -12.87 -6.14 4.94
C VAL A 136 -12.05 -4.86 4.90
N THR A 137 -11.22 -4.72 3.89
CA THR A 137 -10.41 -3.53 3.63
C THR A 137 -10.89 -2.87 2.35
N LEU A 138 -11.07 -1.55 2.37
CA LEU A 138 -11.46 -0.75 1.21
C LEU A 138 -10.31 0.12 0.74
N SER A 139 -10.16 0.27 -0.56
CA SER A 139 -9.20 1.17 -1.22
C SER A 139 -9.90 1.77 -2.45
N LEU A 140 -10.84 2.68 -2.20
CA LEU A 140 -11.82 3.19 -3.16
C LEU A 140 -11.81 4.73 -3.26
N GLY A 141 -10.70 5.34 -2.88
CA GLY A 141 -10.48 6.78 -3.02
C GLY A 141 -11.18 7.65 -1.99
N GLU A 142 -11.40 8.90 -2.37
CA GLU A 142 -11.96 9.92 -1.50
C GLU A 142 -13.49 9.85 -1.45
N ARG A 143 -14.03 9.91 -0.25
CA ARG A 143 -15.48 9.94 0.01
C ARG A 143 -15.79 10.94 1.12
N SER A 144 -17.05 11.29 1.30
CA SER A 144 -17.48 12.14 2.41
C SER A 144 -17.35 11.43 3.78
N ARG A 145 -17.32 12.21 4.85
CA ARG A 145 -17.35 11.67 6.22
C ARG A 145 -18.55 10.75 6.43
N GLU A 146 -19.72 11.15 5.97
CA GLU A 146 -20.95 10.37 6.08
C GLU A 146 -20.84 9.04 5.33
N SER A 147 -20.27 9.06 4.14
CA SER A 147 -20.01 7.85 3.36
C SER A 147 -19.04 6.92 4.12
N TYR A 148 -17.91 7.41 4.59
CA TYR A 148 -16.96 6.62 5.37
C TYR A 148 -17.61 6.02 6.63
N GLN A 149 -18.42 6.82 7.34
CA GLN A 149 -19.14 6.34 8.54
C GLN A 149 -20.09 5.19 8.19
N ARG A 150 -20.86 5.30 7.11
CA ARG A 150 -21.77 4.25 6.65
C ARG A 150 -21.02 2.96 6.31
N LEU A 151 -19.89 3.06 5.63
CA LEU A 151 -19.07 1.90 5.28
C LEU A 151 -18.49 1.22 6.54
N PHE A 152 -18.05 2.01 7.52
CA PHE A 152 -17.59 1.51 8.81
C PHE A 152 -18.71 0.79 9.57
N ASP A 153 -19.87 1.42 9.67
CA ASP A 153 -21.04 0.86 10.35
C ASP A 153 -21.55 -0.43 9.68
N ALA A 154 -21.37 -0.56 8.37
CA ALA A 154 -21.68 -1.78 7.64
C ALA A 154 -20.72 -2.94 7.92
N GLY A 155 -19.55 -2.67 8.54
CA GLY A 155 -18.60 -3.68 8.96
C GLY A 155 -17.21 -3.61 8.30
N ALA A 156 -16.91 -2.59 7.51
CA ALA A 156 -15.56 -2.41 6.96
C ALA A 156 -14.57 -2.15 8.10
N ASP A 157 -13.44 -2.86 8.08
CA ASP A 157 -12.45 -2.83 9.16
C ASP A 157 -11.31 -1.86 8.89
N ARG A 158 -10.86 -1.77 7.62
CA ARG A 158 -9.71 -0.99 7.21
C ARG A 158 -10.00 -0.18 5.96
N TYR A 159 -9.32 0.96 5.83
CA TYR A 159 -9.36 1.78 4.63
C TYR A 159 -7.97 2.24 4.24
N LEU A 160 -7.59 1.99 2.98
CA LEU A 160 -6.33 2.41 2.39
C LEU A 160 -6.57 3.64 1.51
N LEU A 161 -5.90 4.73 1.84
CA LEU A 161 -5.91 5.95 1.04
C LEU A 161 -4.49 6.53 1.01
N ARG A 162 -3.77 6.28 -0.08
CA ARG A 162 -2.41 6.80 -0.20
C ARG A 162 -2.44 8.30 -0.33
N HIS A 163 -1.63 9.00 0.48
CA HIS A 163 -1.49 10.45 0.38
C HIS A 163 -0.60 10.86 -0.81
N GLU A 164 0.17 9.93 -1.36
CA GLU A 164 1.10 10.03 -2.48
C GLU A 164 2.32 10.92 -2.21
N THR A 165 2.19 11.98 -1.45
CA THR A 165 3.24 12.86 -0.95
C THR A 165 2.72 13.73 0.19
N ALA A 166 3.53 14.00 1.19
CA ALA A 166 3.20 14.93 2.27
C ALA A 166 3.57 16.40 1.93
N THR A 167 4.02 16.66 0.71
CA THR A 167 4.38 18.00 0.22
C THR A 167 3.32 18.49 -0.74
N LYS A 168 2.61 19.57 -0.38
CA LYS A 168 1.48 20.11 -1.14
C LYS A 168 1.86 20.45 -2.59
N GLU A 169 2.98 21.14 -2.79
CA GLU A 169 3.45 21.56 -4.11
C GLU A 169 3.80 20.33 -4.99
N HIS A 170 4.28 19.24 -4.38
CA HIS A 170 4.53 18.01 -5.08
C HIS A 170 3.22 17.30 -5.46
N TYR A 171 2.25 17.26 -4.55
CA TYR A 171 0.92 16.71 -4.81
C TYR A 171 0.25 17.39 -6.01
N GLU A 172 0.32 18.73 -6.08
CA GLU A 172 -0.23 19.52 -7.18
C GLU A 172 0.46 19.22 -8.53
N LYS A 173 1.74 18.85 -8.52
CA LYS A 173 2.45 18.40 -9.74
C LYS A 173 2.11 16.98 -10.19
N LEU A 174 1.59 16.15 -9.31
CA LEU A 174 1.21 14.76 -9.59
C LEU A 174 -0.25 14.62 -9.99
N HIS A 175 -1.08 15.62 -9.72
CA HIS A 175 -2.54 15.55 -9.86
C HIS A 175 -3.07 16.75 -10.66
N PRO A 176 -4.25 16.60 -11.30
CA PRO A 176 -4.91 17.73 -11.96
C PRO A 176 -5.44 18.75 -10.92
N ASP A 177 -5.69 19.99 -11.38
CA ASP A 177 -6.08 21.12 -10.52
C ASP A 177 -7.38 20.91 -9.72
N ASN A 178 -8.24 19.98 -10.16
CA ASN A 178 -9.49 19.65 -9.46
C ASN A 178 -9.31 18.65 -8.31
N MET A 179 -8.09 18.18 -8.05
CA MET A 179 -7.75 17.33 -6.90
C MET A 179 -6.97 18.15 -5.87
N SER A 180 -7.30 18.00 -4.60
CA SER A 180 -6.77 18.82 -3.51
C SER A 180 -5.96 17.98 -2.52
N PHE A 181 -4.73 18.41 -2.25
CA PHE A 181 -3.90 17.88 -1.17
C PHE A 181 -4.62 17.95 0.19
N ASP A 182 -5.22 19.09 0.49
CA ASP A 182 -5.89 19.31 1.77
C ASP A 182 -7.10 18.36 1.93
N THR A 183 -7.86 18.12 0.86
CA THR A 183 -8.97 17.15 0.86
C THR A 183 -8.45 15.73 1.10
N ARG A 184 -7.35 15.32 0.47
CA ARG A 184 -6.74 14.01 0.67
C ARG A 184 -6.32 13.79 2.13
N MET A 185 -5.68 14.77 2.71
CA MET A 185 -5.24 14.71 4.11
C MET A 185 -6.42 14.74 5.09
N GLU A 186 -7.47 15.53 4.81
CA GLU A 186 -8.69 15.52 5.61
C GLU A 186 -9.43 14.19 5.56
N CYS A 187 -9.46 13.53 4.40
CA CYS A 187 -10.00 12.16 4.29
C CYS A 187 -9.26 11.18 5.19
N LEU A 188 -7.92 11.21 5.20
CA LEU A 188 -7.11 10.34 6.08
C LEU A 188 -7.40 10.60 7.56
N LYS A 189 -7.48 11.85 7.97
CA LYS A 189 -7.84 12.24 9.33
C LYS A 189 -9.23 11.71 9.69
N THR A 190 -10.21 11.92 8.83
CA THR A 190 -11.59 11.45 9.01
C THR A 190 -11.67 9.94 9.19
N LEU A 191 -10.96 9.17 8.35
CA LEU A 191 -10.92 7.71 8.46
C LEU A 191 -10.42 7.25 9.82
N LYS A 192 -9.36 7.89 10.31
CA LYS A 192 -8.80 7.58 11.63
C LYS A 192 -9.75 7.96 12.77
N GLU A 193 -10.39 9.12 12.70
CA GLU A 193 -11.37 9.59 13.69
C GLU A 193 -12.59 8.67 13.78
N ILE A 194 -13.06 8.12 12.65
CA ILE A 194 -14.18 7.16 12.61
C ILE A 194 -13.81 5.84 13.29
N GLY A 195 -12.53 5.44 13.22
CA GLY A 195 -12.06 4.21 13.86
C GLY A 195 -11.59 3.11 12.91
N PHE A 196 -11.49 3.39 11.62
CA PHE A 196 -10.83 2.45 10.70
C PHE A 196 -9.38 2.18 11.10
N GLN A 197 -8.90 0.95 10.92
CA GLN A 197 -7.48 0.76 10.71
C GLN A 197 -7.14 1.50 9.40
N THR A 198 -6.39 2.60 9.53
CA THR A 198 -6.20 3.56 8.44
C THR A 198 -4.83 3.39 7.81
N GLY A 199 -4.79 3.25 6.48
CA GLY A 199 -3.58 3.12 5.70
C GLY A 199 -3.31 4.36 4.85
N CYS A 200 -2.08 4.82 4.87
CA CYS A 200 -1.54 5.85 3.98
C CYS A 200 -0.44 5.26 3.07
N GLY A 201 0.28 6.07 2.36
CA GLY A 201 1.41 5.64 1.54
C GLY A 201 1.80 6.65 0.49
N PHE A 202 2.95 6.42 -0.13
CA PHE A 202 3.49 7.27 -1.18
C PHE A 202 4.31 6.47 -2.19
N MET A 203 4.55 7.08 -3.34
CA MET A 203 5.45 6.51 -4.37
C MET A 203 6.89 6.93 -4.09
N VAL A 204 7.82 6.01 -4.31
CA VAL A 204 9.27 6.26 -4.18
C VAL A 204 9.86 6.54 -5.55
N GLY A 205 10.44 7.71 -5.72
CA GLY A 205 11.03 8.12 -6.99
C GLY A 205 10.01 8.64 -8.01
N SER A 206 8.86 9.14 -7.56
CA SER A 206 7.91 9.82 -8.45
C SER A 206 8.53 11.09 -9.06
N PRO A 207 8.01 11.56 -10.20
CA PRO A 207 8.49 12.79 -10.81
C PRO A 207 8.53 13.96 -9.81
N PHE A 208 9.56 14.77 -9.87
CA PHE A 208 9.80 15.96 -9.02
C PHE A 208 10.11 15.67 -7.55
N GLN A 209 10.12 14.41 -7.12
CA GLN A 209 10.40 14.07 -5.72
C GLN A 209 11.84 14.38 -5.33
N THR A 210 12.00 15.05 -4.20
CA THR A 210 13.30 15.36 -3.60
C THR A 210 13.49 14.59 -2.29
N THR A 211 14.70 14.58 -1.78
CA THR A 211 15.01 13.97 -0.47
C THR A 211 14.25 14.67 0.66
N GLU A 212 14.11 15.99 0.58
CA GLU A 212 13.34 16.79 1.53
C GLU A 212 11.85 16.38 1.57
N MET A 213 11.28 16.06 0.42
CA MET A 213 9.90 15.56 0.33
C MET A 213 9.76 14.17 0.96
N LEU A 214 10.74 13.30 0.77
CA LEU A 214 10.78 11.98 1.46
C LEU A 214 10.89 12.15 2.98
N ALA A 215 11.70 13.10 3.45
CA ALA A 215 11.79 13.41 4.88
C ALA A 215 10.44 13.89 5.44
N LYS A 216 9.68 14.70 4.70
CA LYS A 216 8.32 15.09 5.08
C LYS A 216 7.36 13.90 5.13
N ASP A 217 7.45 12.98 4.19
CA ASP A 217 6.66 11.75 4.23
C ASP A 217 6.93 10.92 5.48
N LEU A 218 8.20 10.77 5.86
CA LEU A 218 8.58 10.05 7.08
C LEU A 218 8.09 10.76 8.35
N LYS A 219 8.17 12.08 8.41
CA LYS A 219 7.62 12.87 9.52
C LYS A 219 6.10 12.76 9.59
N PHE A 220 5.42 12.78 8.46
CA PHE A 220 3.98 12.56 8.41
C PHE A 220 3.61 11.18 8.99
N ILE A 221 4.31 10.12 8.64
CA ILE A 221 4.07 8.78 9.17
C ILE A 221 4.29 8.74 10.69
N GLU A 222 5.36 9.35 11.18
CA GLU A 222 5.66 9.42 12.62
C GLU A 222 4.55 10.13 13.41
N GLU A 223 4.02 11.22 12.88
CA GLU A 223 2.98 12.04 13.53
C GLU A 223 1.59 11.44 13.38
N PHE A 224 1.23 11.02 12.19
CA PHE A 224 -0.08 10.44 11.86
C PHE A 224 -0.28 9.07 12.47
N LYS A 225 0.78 8.29 12.63
CA LYS A 225 0.76 6.91 13.15
C LYS A 225 -0.28 6.04 12.43
N PRO A 226 -0.12 5.82 11.12
CA PRO A 226 -1.03 4.97 10.36
C PRO A 226 -0.97 3.53 10.86
N ASP A 227 -2.07 2.79 10.73
CA ASP A 227 -2.09 1.35 10.99
C ASP A 227 -1.40 0.57 9.86
N MET A 228 -1.46 1.13 8.65
CA MET A 228 -0.82 0.56 7.46
C MET A 228 -0.12 1.67 6.68
N CYS A 229 0.99 1.32 6.00
CA CYS A 229 1.67 2.25 5.11
C CYS A 229 2.18 1.51 3.87
N GLY A 230 1.56 1.79 2.72
CA GLY A 230 1.93 1.18 1.44
C GLY A 230 2.87 2.08 0.65
N ILE A 231 4.14 1.72 0.57
CA ILE A 231 5.11 2.38 -0.29
C ILE A 231 5.62 1.42 -1.36
N GLY A 232 5.88 1.95 -2.53
CA GLY A 232 6.47 1.21 -3.64
C GLY A 232 7.17 2.15 -4.61
N PRO A 233 8.06 1.61 -5.45
CA PRO A 233 8.70 2.43 -6.46
C PRO A 233 7.67 2.97 -7.46
N PHE A 234 7.88 4.20 -7.89
CA PHE A 234 7.16 4.74 -9.04
C PHE A 234 7.51 3.92 -10.28
N VAL A 235 6.51 3.53 -11.04
CA VAL A 235 6.67 2.88 -12.35
C VAL A 235 5.79 3.64 -13.34
N PRO A 236 6.34 4.15 -14.46
CA PRO A 236 5.57 4.89 -15.45
C PRO A 236 4.54 4.00 -16.16
N HIS A 237 3.52 4.63 -16.74
CA HIS A 237 2.59 4.00 -17.65
C HIS A 237 2.59 4.76 -18.99
N ASN A 238 2.62 4.04 -20.10
CA ASN A 238 2.75 4.61 -21.46
C ASN A 238 1.62 5.57 -21.82
N GLU A 239 0.43 5.36 -21.29
CA GLU A 239 -0.77 6.17 -21.56
C GLU A 239 -0.99 7.28 -20.51
N THR A 240 0.09 7.78 -19.92
CA THR A 240 0.04 8.87 -18.94
C THR A 240 0.98 10.01 -19.31
N PRO A 241 0.76 11.21 -18.75
CA PRO A 241 1.71 12.32 -18.91
C PRO A 241 3.15 12.01 -18.47
N PHE A 242 3.33 11.03 -17.56
CA PHE A 242 4.64 10.62 -17.03
C PHE A 242 5.24 9.39 -17.74
N ALA A 243 4.77 9.08 -18.94
CA ALA A 243 5.21 7.90 -19.71
C ALA A 243 6.74 7.79 -19.87
N ASN A 244 7.43 8.92 -19.98
CA ASN A 244 8.88 8.98 -20.21
C ASN A 244 9.70 9.26 -18.94
N GLU A 245 9.07 9.26 -17.78
CA GLU A 245 9.76 9.46 -16.51
C GLU A 245 10.49 8.20 -16.07
N LYS A 246 11.53 8.38 -15.25
CA LYS A 246 12.33 7.26 -14.76
C LYS A 246 11.58 6.44 -13.72
N THR A 247 11.72 5.12 -13.81
CA THR A 247 11.27 4.20 -12.76
C THR A 247 12.01 4.47 -11.45
N GLY A 248 11.30 4.38 -10.34
CA GLY A 248 11.87 4.51 -9.01
C GLY A 248 12.80 3.35 -8.63
N SER A 249 13.45 3.45 -7.48
CA SER A 249 14.47 2.52 -7.01
C SER A 249 13.89 1.48 -6.03
N ALA A 250 14.12 0.20 -6.31
CA ALA A 250 13.83 -0.88 -5.37
C ALA A 250 14.69 -0.77 -4.10
N GLU A 251 15.95 -0.40 -4.26
CA GLU A 251 16.90 -0.22 -3.15
C GLU A 251 16.46 0.89 -2.20
N LEU A 252 16.11 2.07 -2.75
CA LEU A 252 15.61 3.18 -1.93
C LEU A 252 14.28 2.82 -1.27
N THR A 253 13.39 2.10 -1.96
CA THR A 253 12.14 1.63 -1.38
C THR A 253 12.38 0.73 -0.16
N CYS A 254 13.29 -0.24 -0.25
CA CYS A 254 13.64 -1.12 0.87
C CYS A 254 14.29 -0.35 2.02
N TYR A 255 15.15 0.62 1.71
CA TYR A 255 15.74 1.51 2.71
C TYR A 255 14.66 2.29 3.49
N LEU A 256 13.69 2.84 2.80
CA LEU A 256 12.56 3.54 3.42
C LEU A 256 11.65 2.60 4.20
N LEU A 257 11.41 1.37 3.74
CA LEU A 257 10.67 0.36 4.52
C LEU A 257 11.33 0.10 5.86
N SER A 258 12.64 -0.05 5.90
CA SER A 258 13.40 -0.24 7.15
C SER A 258 13.24 0.95 8.09
N ILE A 259 13.34 2.17 7.58
CA ILE A 259 13.16 3.39 8.36
C ILE A 259 11.74 3.47 8.92
N ILE A 260 10.73 3.23 8.11
CA ILE A 260 9.32 3.27 8.55
C ILE A 260 9.07 2.25 9.66
N ARG A 261 9.60 1.03 9.54
CA ARG A 261 9.48 0.01 10.59
C ARG A 261 10.10 0.49 11.91
N LEU A 262 11.21 1.19 11.82
CA LEU A 262 11.92 1.69 13.01
C LEU A 262 11.20 2.87 13.67
N ILE A 263 10.64 3.80 12.90
CA ILE A 263 9.94 4.98 13.46
C ILE A 263 8.53 4.66 13.93
N HIS A 264 7.90 3.63 13.38
CA HIS A 264 6.54 3.22 13.74
C HIS A 264 6.43 1.69 13.81
N PRO A 265 6.93 1.06 14.90
CA PRO A 265 7.08 -0.38 15.02
C PRO A 265 5.86 -1.24 14.70
N PRO A 266 4.61 -0.89 15.10
CA PRO A 266 3.45 -1.76 14.87
C PRO A 266 2.84 -1.64 13.48
N VAL A 267 3.34 -0.75 12.61
CA VAL A 267 2.74 -0.52 11.30
C VAL A 267 2.69 -1.77 10.43
N LEU A 268 1.59 -1.97 9.74
CA LEU A 268 1.47 -3.00 8.71
C LEU A 268 2.11 -2.47 7.41
N LEU A 269 3.17 -3.14 6.94
CA LEU A 269 3.96 -2.72 5.77
C LEU A 269 3.89 -3.75 4.65
N PRO A 270 3.22 -3.48 3.54
CA PRO A 270 3.27 -4.34 2.37
C PRO A 270 4.64 -4.32 1.66
N ALA A 271 5.10 -5.51 1.25
CA ALA A 271 6.03 -5.64 0.14
C ALA A 271 5.19 -5.58 -1.14
N THR A 272 5.15 -4.42 -1.80
CA THR A 272 4.17 -4.12 -2.83
C THR A 272 4.40 -4.86 -4.15
N THR A 273 3.35 -4.97 -4.95
CA THR A 273 3.43 -5.49 -6.32
C THR A 273 4.39 -4.68 -7.19
N ALA A 274 4.43 -3.35 -7.03
CA ALA A 274 5.35 -2.49 -7.76
C ALA A 274 6.82 -2.84 -7.48
N LEU A 275 7.16 -3.13 -6.23
CA LEU A 275 8.49 -3.59 -5.85
C LEU A 275 8.85 -4.92 -6.53
N GLY A 276 7.92 -5.87 -6.54
CA GLY A 276 8.07 -7.14 -7.25
C GLY A 276 8.14 -6.99 -8.77
N THR A 277 7.48 -5.97 -9.32
CA THR A 277 7.48 -5.70 -10.77
C THR A 277 8.85 -5.23 -11.27
N ILE A 278 9.53 -4.35 -10.53
CA ILE A 278 10.84 -3.83 -10.95
C ILE A 278 12.02 -4.69 -10.50
N ASP A 279 11.81 -5.57 -9.52
CA ASP A 279 12.83 -6.50 -9.00
C ASP A 279 12.17 -7.86 -8.74
N GLY A 280 12.58 -8.91 -9.45
CA GLY A 280 12.03 -10.27 -9.33
C GLY A 280 12.11 -10.84 -7.89
N ASN A 281 13.06 -10.37 -7.07
CA ASN A 281 13.19 -10.70 -5.64
C ASN A 281 12.68 -9.57 -4.73
N GLY A 282 11.94 -8.60 -5.27
CA GLY A 282 11.52 -7.41 -4.55
C GLY A 282 10.66 -7.70 -3.33
N ARG A 283 9.78 -8.70 -3.40
CA ARG A 283 8.96 -9.10 -2.25
C ARG A 283 9.79 -9.63 -1.10
N GLU A 284 10.74 -10.51 -1.38
CA GLU A 284 11.67 -11.05 -0.38
C GLU A 284 12.55 -9.95 0.21
N LYS A 285 13.10 -9.09 -0.61
CA LYS A 285 13.89 -7.94 -0.17
C LYS A 285 13.08 -6.99 0.70
N GLY A 286 11.83 -6.72 0.34
CA GLY A 286 10.91 -5.90 1.13
C GLY A 286 10.61 -6.50 2.50
N ILE A 287 10.37 -7.80 2.57
CA ILE A 287 10.12 -8.51 3.84
C ILE A 287 11.37 -8.48 4.71
N LEU A 288 12.54 -8.74 4.15
CA LEU A 288 13.82 -8.64 4.87
C LEU A 288 14.12 -7.20 5.32
N ALA A 289 13.60 -6.21 4.64
CA ALA A 289 13.73 -4.79 5.02
C ALA A 289 12.73 -4.34 6.12
N GLY A 290 11.80 -5.21 6.54
CA GLY A 290 10.86 -4.91 7.61
C GLY A 290 9.39 -4.98 7.21
N ALA A 291 9.05 -5.26 5.96
CA ALA A 291 7.67 -5.48 5.53
C ALA A 291 7.11 -6.79 6.11
N ASN A 292 5.80 -6.85 6.30
CA ASN A 292 5.12 -8.01 6.88
C ASN A 292 3.78 -8.35 6.22
N VAL A 293 3.47 -7.74 5.09
CA VAL A 293 2.21 -7.95 4.36
C VAL A 293 2.50 -8.18 2.88
N VAL A 294 1.78 -9.11 2.27
CA VAL A 294 1.74 -9.30 0.82
C VAL A 294 0.28 -9.38 0.35
N MET A 295 0.01 -8.91 -0.86
CA MET A 295 -1.35 -8.82 -1.40
C MET A 295 -1.47 -9.56 -2.74
N PRO A 296 -1.58 -10.89 -2.73
CA PRO A 296 -1.84 -11.67 -3.94
C PRO A 296 -3.16 -11.27 -4.61
N ASN A 297 -3.18 -11.30 -5.94
CA ASN A 297 -4.34 -10.93 -6.73
C ASN A 297 -5.40 -12.03 -6.70
N LEU A 298 -6.58 -11.69 -6.21
CA LEU A 298 -7.75 -12.58 -6.09
C LEU A 298 -8.85 -12.22 -7.09
N SER A 299 -8.67 -11.17 -7.90
CA SER A 299 -9.62 -10.78 -8.94
C SER A 299 -9.85 -11.92 -9.95
N PRO A 300 -11.00 -11.96 -10.64
CA PRO A 300 -11.21 -12.90 -11.74
C PRO A 300 -10.10 -12.77 -12.79
N SER A 301 -9.56 -13.90 -13.27
CA SER A 301 -8.44 -13.92 -14.23
C SER A 301 -8.74 -13.12 -15.51
N SER A 302 -10.01 -13.05 -15.93
CA SER A 302 -10.47 -12.31 -17.10
C SER A 302 -10.22 -10.79 -17.04
N VAL A 303 -10.08 -10.21 -15.85
CA VAL A 303 -9.93 -8.75 -15.66
C VAL A 303 -8.58 -8.32 -15.13
N ARG A 304 -7.75 -9.23 -14.62
CA ARG A 304 -6.47 -8.90 -13.95
C ARG A 304 -5.56 -7.99 -14.78
N LYS A 305 -5.42 -8.26 -16.07
CA LYS A 305 -4.58 -7.48 -16.98
C LYS A 305 -5.18 -6.11 -17.34
N LYS A 306 -6.48 -5.90 -17.06
CA LYS A 306 -7.16 -4.65 -17.34
C LYS A 306 -6.98 -3.60 -16.25
N TYR A 307 -6.50 -4.00 -15.06
CA TYR A 307 -6.20 -3.12 -13.95
C TYR A 307 -4.71 -2.75 -13.95
N GLU A 308 -4.29 -2.03 -14.98
CA GLU A 308 -2.90 -1.68 -15.20
C GLU A 308 -2.63 -0.24 -14.76
N LEU A 309 -2.22 -0.07 -13.51
CA LEU A 309 -1.89 1.24 -12.93
C LEU A 309 -0.57 1.80 -13.49
N TYR A 310 0.35 0.92 -13.86
CA TYR A 310 1.66 1.20 -14.40
C TYR A 310 2.10 0.07 -15.34
N ASN A 311 3.10 0.33 -16.20
CA ASN A 311 3.58 -0.65 -17.18
C ASN A 311 4.05 -1.95 -16.51
N ASN A 312 3.69 -3.07 -17.13
CA ASN A 312 4.11 -4.43 -16.73
C ASN A 312 3.71 -4.81 -15.30
N LYS A 313 2.66 -4.17 -14.74
CA LYS A 313 2.15 -4.52 -13.43
C LYS A 313 1.88 -6.02 -13.35
N LEU A 314 2.49 -6.68 -12.36
CA LEU A 314 2.26 -8.09 -12.09
C LEU A 314 0.83 -8.30 -11.60
N SER A 315 0.11 -9.22 -12.18
CA SER A 315 -1.30 -9.47 -11.84
C SER A 315 -1.69 -10.95 -11.87
N ASP A 316 -0.83 -11.79 -12.42
CA ASP A 316 -1.08 -13.23 -12.61
C ASP A 316 0.20 -14.04 -12.36
N GLY A 317 0.17 -15.33 -12.59
CA GLY A 317 1.29 -16.22 -12.27
C GLY A 317 1.57 -16.24 -10.76
N ASP A 318 2.79 -15.95 -10.34
CA ASP A 318 3.19 -15.93 -8.92
C ASP A 318 2.49 -14.83 -8.09
N GLU A 319 1.92 -13.81 -8.73
CA GLU A 319 1.12 -12.79 -8.07
C GLU A 319 -0.34 -13.20 -7.83
N SER A 320 -0.79 -14.29 -8.44
CA SER A 320 -2.14 -14.78 -8.25
C SER A 320 -2.33 -15.39 -6.85
N ALA A 321 -3.52 -15.24 -6.30
CA ALA A 321 -3.89 -15.87 -5.04
C ALA A 321 -3.82 -17.41 -5.13
N GLN A 322 -4.08 -17.97 -6.33
CA GLN A 322 -3.99 -19.41 -6.61
C GLN A 322 -2.56 -19.93 -6.51
N SER A 323 -1.55 -19.08 -6.68
CA SER A 323 -0.11 -19.41 -6.54
C SER A 323 0.43 -19.20 -5.12
N LYS A 324 -0.42 -19.09 -4.12
CA LYS A 324 -0.07 -18.87 -2.71
C LYS A 324 0.99 -19.86 -2.19
N GLU A 325 0.94 -21.13 -2.62
CA GLU A 325 1.93 -22.13 -2.20
C GLU A 325 3.35 -21.82 -2.70
N ASN A 326 3.48 -21.32 -3.92
CA ASN A 326 4.77 -20.90 -4.46
C ASN A 326 5.31 -19.69 -3.69
N LEU A 327 4.46 -18.72 -3.42
CA LEU A 327 4.82 -17.58 -2.58
C LEU A 327 5.24 -18.04 -1.17
N SER A 328 4.50 -18.95 -0.56
CA SER A 328 4.82 -19.51 0.75
C SER A 328 6.21 -20.17 0.77
N LYS A 329 6.56 -20.93 -0.26
CA LYS A 329 7.90 -21.55 -0.40
C LYS A 329 9.00 -20.50 -0.50
N ARG A 330 8.79 -19.43 -1.27
CA ARG A 330 9.74 -18.30 -1.40
C ARG A 330 9.94 -17.61 -0.07
N ILE A 331 8.86 -17.33 0.66
CA ILE A 331 8.89 -16.66 1.97
C ILE A 331 9.58 -17.53 3.03
N LYS A 332 9.35 -18.84 3.03
CA LYS A 332 10.03 -19.79 3.94
C LYS A 332 11.54 -19.81 3.73
N LYS A 333 12.02 -19.70 2.51
CA LYS A 333 13.45 -19.67 2.19
C LYS A 333 14.19 -18.51 2.85
N ILE A 334 13.52 -17.42 3.15
CA ILE A 334 14.10 -16.25 3.82
C ILE A 334 13.82 -16.21 5.32
N GLY A 335 13.24 -17.29 5.89
CA GLY A 335 13.03 -17.43 7.34
C GLY A 335 11.72 -16.87 7.86
N TYR A 336 10.73 -16.65 6.99
CA TYR A 336 9.40 -16.15 7.34
C TYR A 336 8.30 -17.13 6.97
N GLU A 337 7.10 -16.91 7.47
CA GLU A 337 5.96 -17.79 7.27
C GLU A 337 4.69 -17.01 6.97
N ILE A 338 4.01 -17.38 5.88
CA ILE A 338 2.66 -16.92 5.59
C ILE A 338 1.68 -17.59 6.55
N VAL A 339 0.83 -16.80 7.19
CA VAL A 339 -0.16 -17.28 8.15
C VAL A 339 -1.58 -17.05 7.67
N THR A 340 -2.50 -17.90 8.13
CA THR A 340 -3.94 -17.74 7.94
C THR A 340 -4.48 -16.92 9.12
N ASP A 341 -4.55 -15.60 8.96
CA ASP A 341 -4.91 -14.64 9.98
C ASP A 341 -5.53 -13.39 9.34
N ARG A 342 -6.38 -12.68 10.07
CA ARG A 342 -6.89 -11.36 9.63
C ARG A 342 -5.76 -10.35 9.45
N GLY A 343 -4.69 -10.51 10.21
CA GLY A 343 -3.52 -9.64 10.19
C GLY A 343 -3.86 -8.20 10.60
N ASP A 344 -4.60 -8.05 11.69
CA ASP A 344 -4.88 -6.74 12.27
C ASP A 344 -3.59 -6.10 12.82
N VAL A 345 -3.59 -4.77 12.89
CA VAL A 345 -2.48 -4.04 13.50
C VAL A 345 -2.36 -4.41 14.98
N TYR A 346 -1.11 -4.57 15.44
CA TYR A 346 -0.83 -4.83 16.84
C TYR A 346 -1.08 -3.57 17.69
N ASN A 347 -1.91 -3.70 18.72
CA ASN A 347 -2.32 -2.59 19.60
C ASN A 347 -1.77 -2.69 21.04
N GLY A 348 -0.79 -3.57 21.28
CA GLY A 348 -0.20 -3.72 22.62
C GLY A 348 -0.80 -4.85 23.42
#